data_901b3029c8e56d087b5378d5ca5a2dfc
#
_entry.id   901b3029c8e56d087b5378d5ca5a2dfc
#
_cell.length_a   1.000
_cell.length_b   1.000
_cell.length_c   1.000
_cell.angle_alpha   90.00
_cell.angle_beta   90.00
_cell.angle_gamma   90.00
#
_symmetry.space_group_name_H-M   'P 1'
#
loop_
_entity.id
_entity.type
_entity.pdbx_description
1 polymer ?
#
loop_
_entity_poly.entity_id
_entity_poly.type
_entity_poly.pdbx_seq_one_letter_code
_entity_poly.pdbx_strand_id
1 'polypeptide(L)'
;IMTVLIVIFAEILPKSYAISNSEKMALTISPIIRPFVFFLSPITWVMEKIVHAILSIFGMNYIKNSRSISVQDEIRGTVDLHHKEGRLYKFDKDMVKGILDLSVIGIEDVMVHRSNMFTVNIDDNANTIIDTVINSSYTRIPVWQNDAENIIGIIHAKNLLKLLSAKKGAGIVNEDIRKTLLEPWFVPETTTLKEQLQMHLTKRAKLAIIVDEYGALMGM
;
A
#
# COMPACT_ATOMS: atom_id res chain seq x y z
N ILE A 1 -0.24 -21.17 -55.26
CA ILE A 1 -0.22 -22.32 -54.33
C ILE A 1 1.12 -22.38 -53.59
N MET A 2 2.26 -22.33 -54.32
CA MET A 2 3.63 -22.37 -53.75
C MET A 2 3.85 -21.25 -52.70
N THR A 3 3.44 -20.03 -52.98
CA THR A 3 3.59 -18.87 -52.10
C THR A 3 2.82 -19.04 -50.76
N VAL A 4 1.62 -19.59 -50.85
CA VAL A 4 0.78 -19.87 -49.69
C VAL A 4 1.41 -20.93 -48.78
N LEU A 5 1.96 -21.99 -49.35
CA LEU A 5 2.67 -23.03 -48.61
C LEU A 5 3.91 -22.47 -47.88
N ILE A 6 4.70 -21.64 -48.58
CA ILE A 6 5.88 -20.99 -47.99
C ILE A 6 5.46 -20.11 -46.80
N VAL A 7 4.44 -19.28 -46.93
CA VAL A 7 3.96 -18.41 -45.87
C VAL A 7 3.47 -19.24 -44.66
N ILE A 8 2.71 -20.30 -44.91
CA ILE A 8 2.18 -21.14 -43.84
C ILE A 8 3.33 -21.85 -43.11
N PHE A 9 4.23 -22.54 -43.83
CA PHE A 9 5.23 -23.38 -43.16
C PHE A 9 6.49 -22.62 -42.74
N ALA A 10 6.90 -21.57 -43.43
CA ALA A 10 8.11 -20.83 -43.09
C ALA A 10 7.85 -19.62 -42.16
N GLU A 11 6.63 -19.08 -42.08
CA GLU A 11 6.35 -17.89 -41.31
C GLU A 11 5.29 -18.14 -40.22
N ILE A 12 4.08 -18.57 -40.58
CA ILE A 12 2.97 -18.64 -39.62
C ILE A 12 3.19 -19.75 -38.60
N LEU A 13 3.53 -20.94 -39.05
CA LEU A 13 3.67 -22.11 -38.18
C LEU A 13 4.79 -21.96 -37.13
N PRO A 14 6.03 -21.51 -37.49
CA PRO A 14 7.07 -21.32 -36.50
C PRO A 14 6.72 -20.22 -35.47
N LYS A 15 6.12 -19.11 -35.94
CA LYS A 15 5.68 -18.02 -35.05
C LYS A 15 4.59 -18.49 -34.05
N SER A 16 3.56 -19.16 -34.58
CA SER A 16 2.46 -19.67 -33.74
C SER A 16 2.94 -20.69 -32.72
N TYR A 17 3.84 -21.58 -33.13
CA TYR A 17 4.42 -22.57 -32.22
C TYR A 17 5.31 -21.91 -31.15
N ALA A 18 6.11 -20.91 -31.52
CA ALA A 18 6.95 -20.16 -30.57
C ALA A 18 6.12 -19.38 -29.53
N ILE A 19 5.00 -18.79 -29.95
CA ILE A 19 4.08 -18.08 -29.05
C ILE A 19 3.38 -19.08 -28.10
N SER A 20 2.91 -20.21 -28.62
CA SER A 20 2.21 -21.23 -27.83
C SER A 20 3.11 -21.96 -26.83
N ASN A 21 4.39 -22.15 -27.14
CA ASN A 21 5.38 -22.90 -26.35
C ASN A 21 6.65 -22.10 -26.12
N SER A 22 6.53 -20.83 -25.73
CA SER A 22 7.65 -19.87 -25.63
C SER A 22 8.79 -20.36 -24.75
N GLU A 23 8.49 -20.99 -23.62
CA GLU A 23 9.50 -21.50 -22.67
C GLU A 23 10.32 -22.66 -23.27
N LYS A 24 9.65 -23.65 -23.86
CA LYS A 24 10.33 -24.80 -24.50
C LYS A 24 11.17 -24.36 -25.70
N MET A 25 10.65 -23.43 -26.51
CA MET A 25 11.40 -22.88 -27.65
C MET A 25 12.62 -22.09 -27.18
N ALA A 26 12.49 -21.26 -26.16
CA ALA A 26 13.61 -20.52 -25.57
C ALA A 26 14.72 -21.46 -25.07
N LEU A 27 14.38 -22.52 -24.36
CA LEU A 27 15.33 -23.50 -23.88
C LEU A 27 16.03 -24.29 -25.00
N THR A 28 15.30 -24.61 -26.08
CA THR A 28 15.84 -25.35 -27.22
C THR A 28 16.76 -24.51 -28.08
N ILE A 29 16.43 -23.22 -28.27
CA ILE A 29 17.20 -22.31 -29.16
C ILE A 29 18.35 -21.64 -28.40
N SER A 30 18.24 -21.47 -27.08
CA SER A 30 19.26 -20.82 -26.24
C SER A 30 20.68 -21.34 -26.44
N PRO A 31 20.98 -22.67 -26.48
CA PRO A 31 22.34 -23.16 -26.68
C PRO A 31 22.92 -22.81 -28.05
N ILE A 32 22.08 -22.62 -29.09
CA ILE A 32 22.51 -22.23 -30.42
C ILE A 32 22.80 -20.72 -30.51
N ILE A 33 21.98 -19.90 -29.82
CA ILE A 33 22.13 -18.44 -29.82
C ILE A 33 23.26 -17.97 -28.92
N ARG A 34 23.55 -18.70 -27.83
CA ARG A 34 24.57 -18.31 -26.84
C ARG A 34 25.96 -18.00 -27.45
N PRO A 35 26.53 -18.80 -28.38
CA PRO A 35 27.81 -18.47 -29.03
C PRO A 35 27.72 -17.21 -29.88
N PHE A 36 26.60 -16.97 -30.58
CA PHE A 36 26.42 -15.75 -31.35
C PHE A 36 26.38 -14.51 -30.47
N VAL A 37 25.67 -14.56 -29.33
CA VAL A 37 25.64 -13.47 -28.36
C VAL A 37 27.05 -13.21 -27.82
N PHE A 38 27.81 -14.26 -27.50
CA PHE A 38 29.18 -14.12 -27.02
C PHE A 38 30.09 -13.45 -28.04
N PHE A 39 30.00 -13.80 -29.33
CA PHE A 39 30.77 -13.18 -30.38
C PHE A 39 30.38 -11.73 -30.71
N LEU A 40 29.10 -11.41 -30.60
CA LEU A 40 28.57 -10.04 -30.82
C LEU A 40 28.68 -9.13 -29.62
N SER A 41 28.82 -9.67 -28.41
CA SER A 41 28.91 -8.90 -27.17
C SER A 41 30.00 -7.82 -27.16
N PRO A 42 31.25 -8.05 -27.65
CA PRO A 42 32.24 -7.00 -27.68
C PRO A 42 31.87 -5.85 -28.65
N ILE A 43 31.14 -6.16 -29.72
CA ILE A 43 30.67 -5.14 -30.67
C ILE A 43 29.61 -4.26 -30.05
N THR A 44 28.62 -4.87 -29.35
CA THR A 44 27.59 -4.10 -28.65
C THR A 44 28.17 -3.25 -27.54
N TRP A 45 29.17 -3.74 -26.81
CA TRP A 45 29.86 -2.98 -25.76
C TRP A 45 30.59 -1.73 -26.33
N VAL A 46 31.26 -1.86 -27.48
CA VAL A 46 31.89 -0.73 -28.16
C VAL A 46 30.85 0.29 -28.62
N MET A 47 29.75 -0.18 -29.21
CA MET A 47 28.64 0.69 -29.61
C MET A 47 28.00 1.44 -28.45
N GLU A 48 27.78 0.77 -27.33
CA GLU A 48 27.30 1.42 -26.07
C GLU A 48 28.25 2.52 -25.61
N LYS A 49 29.58 2.28 -25.64
CA LYS A 49 30.57 3.31 -25.28
C LYS A 49 30.53 4.52 -26.21
N ILE A 50 30.38 4.29 -27.49
CA ILE A 50 30.27 5.36 -28.49
C ILE A 50 29.00 6.20 -28.23
N VAL A 51 27.87 5.54 -28.03
CA VAL A 51 26.60 6.22 -27.72
C VAL A 51 26.72 7.01 -26.44
N HIS A 52 27.30 6.44 -25.36
CA HIS A 52 27.55 7.15 -24.11
C HIS A 52 28.47 8.36 -24.29
N ALA A 53 29.51 8.24 -25.07
CA ALA A 53 30.41 9.35 -25.38
C ALA A 53 29.68 10.49 -26.11
N ILE A 54 28.89 10.16 -27.12
CA ILE A 54 28.10 11.15 -27.86
C ILE A 54 27.08 11.83 -26.95
N LEU A 55 26.32 11.08 -26.11
CA LEU A 55 25.34 11.63 -25.20
C LEU A 55 25.97 12.51 -24.12
N SER A 56 27.17 12.18 -23.65
CA SER A 56 27.90 13.01 -22.69
C SER A 56 28.33 14.36 -23.27
N ILE A 57 28.65 14.42 -24.57
CA ILE A 57 28.98 15.67 -25.26
C ILE A 57 27.75 16.60 -25.34
N PHE A 58 26.56 16.03 -25.49
CA PHE A 58 25.30 16.79 -25.50
C PHE A 58 24.77 17.11 -24.11
N GLY A 59 25.53 16.84 -23.05
CA GLY A 59 25.11 17.13 -21.67
C GLY A 59 23.95 16.28 -21.15
N MET A 60 23.50 15.31 -21.94
CA MET A 60 22.54 14.31 -21.52
C MET A 60 23.29 13.23 -20.73
N ASN A 61 23.40 13.41 -19.41
CA ASN A 61 23.80 12.31 -18.55
C ASN A 61 22.77 11.20 -18.75
N TYR A 62 23.13 10.21 -19.56
CA TYR A 62 22.46 8.92 -19.55
C TYR A 62 22.73 8.31 -18.16
N ILE A 63 21.99 8.86 -17.17
CA ILE A 63 21.87 8.20 -15.90
C ILE A 63 21.47 6.78 -16.30
N LYS A 64 22.20 5.81 -15.81
CA LYS A 64 21.89 4.39 -15.78
C LYS A 64 20.68 4.13 -14.85
N ASN A 65 19.77 5.06 -14.81
CA ASN A 65 18.36 4.86 -14.74
C ASN A 65 17.95 4.32 -16.12
N SER A 66 18.48 3.10 -16.48
CA SER A 66 17.50 2.17 -16.97
C SER A 66 16.31 2.51 -16.11
N ARG A 67 15.27 3.05 -16.71
CA ARG A 67 13.95 2.97 -16.13
C ARG A 67 13.88 1.55 -15.62
N SER A 68 14.29 1.35 -14.39
CA SER A 68 13.83 0.20 -13.67
C SER A 68 12.34 0.48 -13.66
N ILE A 69 11.69 -0.01 -14.71
CA ILE A 69 10.26 -0.23 -14.66
C ILE A 69 10.16 -0.83 -13.29
N SER A 70 9.59 -0.06 -12.39
CA SER A 70 9.47 -0.51 -11.00
C SER A 70 8.89 -1.91 -11.13
N VAL A 71 9.40 -2.88 -10.41
CA VAL A 71 8.83 -4.24 -10.43
C VAL A 71 7.32 -4.15 -10.27
N GLN A 72 6.84 -3.12 -9.57
CA GLN A 72 5.43 -2.78 -9.44
C GLN A 72 4.78 -2.40 -10.78
N ASP A 73 5.46 -1.62 -11.63
CA ASP A 73 4.92 -1.21 -12.94
C ASP A 73 4.89 -2.39 -13.92
N GLU A 74 5.86 -3.29 -13.82
CA GLU A 74 5.88 -4.54 -14.59
C GLU A 74 4.72 -5.45 -14.21
N ILE A 75 4.47 -5.61 -12.89
CA ILE A 75 3.32 -6.37 -12.38
C ILE A 75 2.02 -5.73 -12.83
N ARG A 76 1.88 -4.40 -12.72
CA ARG A 76 0.70 -3.66 -13.19
C ARG A 76 0.45 -3.88 -14.68
N GLY A 77 1.50 -3.78 -15.49
CA GLY A 77 1.42 -4.02 -16.95
C GLY A 77 0.96 -5.43 -17.29
N THR A 78 1.51 -6.43 -16.60
CA THR A 78 1.15 -7.84 -16.78
C THR A 78 -0.32 -8.10 -16.40
N VAL A 79 -0.77 -7.55 -15.28
CA VAL A 79 -2.15 -7.66 -14.82
C VAL A 79 -3.12 -7.00 -15.81
N ASP A 80 -2.78 -5.81 -16.32
CA ASP A 80 -3.59 -5.09 -17.32
C ASP A 80 -3.68 -5.87 -18.64
N LEU A 81 -2.57 -6.51 -19.07
CA LEU A 81 -2.54 -7.32 -20.26
C LEU A 81 -3.49 -8.53 -20.15
N HIS A 82 -3.36 -9.31 -19.07
CA HIS A 82 -4.21 -10.49 -18.84
C HIS A 82 -5.68 -10.13 -18.68
N HIS A 83 -5.99 -8.97 -18.11
CA HIS A 83 -7.36 -8.49 -18.05
C HIS A 83 -7.91 -8.17 -19.46
N LYS A 84 -7.13 -7.48 -20.32
CA LYS A 84 -7.52 -7.21 -21.71
C LYS A 84 -7.72 -8.48 -22.55
N GLU A 85 -6.94 -9.52 -22.25
CA GLU A 85 -7.08 -10.85 -22.88
C GLU A 85 -8.26 -11.67 -22.35
N GLY A 86 -9.03 -11.13 -21.39
CA GLY A 86 -10.17 -11.83 -20.78
C GLY A 86 -9.79 -12.97 -19.83
N ARG A 87 -8.50 -13.09 -19.46
CA ARG A 87 -7.99 -14.13 -18.56
C ARG A 87 -8.07 -13.77 -17.09
N LEU A 88 -8.29 -12.48 -16.78
CA LEU A 88 -8.37 -11.96 -15.42
C LEU A 88 -9.66 -11.16 -15.24
N TYR A 89 -10.39 -11.43 -14.18
CA TYR A 89 -11.59 -10.68 -13.85
C TYR A 89 -11.24 -9.26 -13.37
N LYS A 90 -12.14 -8.31 -13.60
CA LYS A 90 -11.96 -6.91 -13.18
C LYS A 90 -11.69 -6.79 -11.68
N PHE A 91 -12.42 -7.56 -10.87
CA PHE A 91 -12.27 -7.58 -9.41
C PHE A 91 -10.85 -7.97 -8.98
N ASP A 92 -10.28 -9.04 -9.56
CA ASP A 92 -8.92 -9.49 -9.23
C ASP A 92 -7.86 -8.47 -9.63
N LYS A 93 -8.04 -7.85 -10.81
CA LYS A 93 -7.20 -6.75 -11.28
C LYS A 93 -7.21 -5.58 -10.28
N ASP A 94 -8.40 -5.12 -9.87
CA ASP A 94 -8.57 -3.98 -8.97
C ASP A 94 -7.96 -4.29 -7.59
N MET A 95 -8.09 -5.55 -7.12
CA MET A 95 -7.49 -6.01 -5.87
C MET A 95 -5.95 -5.97 -5.93
N VAL A 96 -5.35 -6.51 -6.99
CA VAL A 96 -3.87 -6.48 -7.15
C VAL A 96 -3.37 -5.04 -7.23
N LYS A 97 -4.05 -4.18 -7.99
CA LYS A 97 -3.71 -2.75 -8.05
C LYS A 97 -3.79 -2.09 -6.69
N GLY A 98 -4.86 -2.32 -5.93
CA GLY A 98 -5.01 -1.79 -4.58
C GLY A 98 -3.87 -2.19 -3.64
N ILE A 99 -3.40 -3.45 -3.72
CA ILE A 99 -2.26 -3.91 -2.92
C ILE A 99 -0.96 -3.16 -3.31
N LEU A 100 -0.73 -2.95 -4.60
CA LEU A 100 0.44 -2.20 -5.08
C LEU A 100 0.36 -0.72 -4.68
N ASP A 101 -0.83 -0.14 -4.66
CA ASP A 101 -1.08 1.25 -4.29
C ASP A 101 -0.79 1.52 -2.80
N LEU A 102 -0.93 0.53 -1.91
CA LEU A 102 -0.61 0.67 -0.49
C LEU A 102 0.82 1.18 -0.22
N SER A 103 1.74 0.95 -1.14
CA SER A 103 3.13 1.40 -1.01
C SER A 103 3.36 2.86 -1.40
N VAL A 104 2.38 3.48 -2.06
CA VAL A 104 2.48 4.84 -2.62
C VAL A 104 1.55 5.80 -1.89
N ILE A 105 0.38 5.33 -1.48
CA ILE A 105 -0.63 6.14 -0.79
C ILE A 105 -0.16 6.41 0.64
N GLY A 106 -0.18 7.70 1.03
CA GLY A 106 0.06 8.14 2.40
C GLY A 106 -1.15 7.90 3.31
N ILE A 107 -0.90 7.86 4.61
CA ILE A 107 -1.99 7.72 5.58
C ILE A 107 -2.91 8.94 5.59
N GLU A 108 -2.39 10.11 5.25
CA GLU A 108 -3.11 11.38 5.13
C GLU A 108 -4.28 11.30 4.14
N ASP A 109 -4.15 10.51 3.06
CA ASP A 109 -5.17 10.35 2.02
C ASP A 109 -6.39 9.53 2.47
N VAL A 110 -6.27 8.73 3.55
CA VAL A 110 -7.32 7.79 3.98
C VAL A 110 -7.75 7.98 5.42
N MET A 111 -7.05 8.81 6.20
CA MET A 111 -7.38 9.07 7.59
C MET A 111 -8.75 9.74 7.72
N VAL A 112 -9.38 9.56 8.86
CA VAL A 112 -10.49 10.42 9.29
C VAL A 112 -9.87 11.71 9.82
N HIS A 113 -10.01 12.80 9.05
CA HIS A 113 -9.46 14.11 9.44
C HIS A 113 -9.99 14.57 10.80
N ARG A 114 -9.19 15.30 11.57
CA ARG A 114 -9.50 15.75 12.93
C ARG A 114 -10.87 16.45 13.08
N SER A 115 -11.31 17.21 12.07
CA SER A 115 -12.62 17.87 12.06
C SER A 115 -13.80 16.90 12.03
N ASN A 116 -13.59 15.66 11.59
CA ASN A 116 -14.61 14.63 11.45
C ASN A 116 -14.49 13.53 12.51
N MET A 117 -13.51 13.64 13.41
CA MET A 117 -13.31 12.67 14.49
C MET A 117 -14.43 12.77 15.52
N PHE A 118 -14.96 11.62 15.91
CA PHE A 118 -15.82 11.54 17.07
C PHE A 118 -14.96 11.36 18.32
N THR A 119 -14.93 12.37 19.18
CA THR A 119 -14.08 12.41 20.37
C THR A 119 -14.89 12.83 21.59
N VAL A 120 -14.37 12.60 22.80
CA VAL A 120 -15.02 12.91 24.06
C VAL A 120 -14.06 13.69 24.97
N ASN A 121 -14.57 14.70 25.65
CA ASN A 121 -13.81 15.43 26.67
C ASN A 121 -13.84 14.66 28.01
N ILE A 122 -12.69 14.41 28.62
CA ILE A 122 -12.62 13.72 29.93
C ILE A 122 -13.15 14.58 31.06
N ASP A 123 -13.17 15.90 30.89
CA ASP A 123 -13.62 16.83 31.92
C ASP A 123 -15.15 17.01 31.92
N ASP A 124 -15.89 16.44 30.94
CA ASP A 124 -17.34 16.36 30.97
C ASP A 124 -17.82 15.47 32.12
N ASN A 125 -19.09 15.61 32.49
CA ASN A 125 -19.69 14.75 33.53
C ASN A 125 -19.60 13.27 33.13
N ALA A 126 -19.20 12.41 34.09
CA ALA A 126 -19.05 10.97 33.85
C ALA A 126 -20.29 10.31 33.24
N ASN A 127 -21.48 10.70 33.62
CA ASN A 127 -22.74 10.17 33.07
C ASN A 127 -22.89 10.62 31.58
N THR A 128 -22.55 11.87 31.26
CA THR A 128 -22.57 12.38 29.89
C THR A 128 -21.60 11.61 29.01
N ILE A 129 -20.38 11.34 29.51
CA ILE A 129 -19.38 10.54 28.80
C ILE A 129 -19.92 9.13 28.52
N ILE A 130 -20.49 8.50 29.54
CA ILE A 130 -21.06 7.14 29.46
C ILE A 130 -22.17 7.11 28.41
N ASP A 131 -23.13 8.03 28.51
CA ASP A 131 -24.26 8.11 27.56
C ASP A 131 -23.81 8.36 26.14
N THR A 132 -22.83 9.26 25.95
CA THR A 132 -22.24 9.54 24.66
C THR A 132 -21.58 8.30 24.04
N VAL A 133 -20.82 7.54 24.83
CA VAL A 133 -20.15 6.32 24.36
C VAL A 133 -21.15 5.22 24.04
N ILE A 134 -22.14 5.00 24.90
CA ILE A 134 -23.15 3.93 24.72
C ILE A 134 -24.01 4.18 23.49
N ASN A 135 -24.41 5.43 23.26
CA ASN A 135 -25.25 5.80 22.12
C ASN A 135 -24.46 5.97 20.81
N SER A 136 -23.13 5.91 20.84
CA SER A 136 -22.30 6.01 19.65
C SER A 136 -22.24 4.69 18.90
N SER A 137 -21.99 4.78 17.59
CA SER A 137 -21.73 3.60 16.74
C SER A 137 -20.28 3.09 16.86
N TYR A 138 -19.43 3.80 17.60
CA TYR A 138 -18.00 3.54 17.65
C TYR A 138 -17.62 2.72 18.87
N THR A 139 -16.74 1.75 18.67
CA THR A 139 -16.23 0.90 19.79
C THR A 139 -14.96 1.46 20.43
N ARG A 140 -14.28 2.39 19.76
CA ARG A 140 -13.08 3.08 20.25
C ARG A 140 -13.22 4.55 19.95
N ILE A 141 -13.11 5.34 21.01
CA ILE A 141 -13.35 6.78 20.94
C ILE A 141 -12.15 7.47 21.58
N PRO A 142 -11.43 8.33 20.83
CA PRO A 142 -10.37 9.15 21.39
C PRO A 142 -10.91 10.11 22.46
N VAL A 143 -10.14 10.28 23.51
CA VAL A 143 -10.47 11.15 24.65
C VAL A 143 -9.42 12.24 24.74
N TRP A 144 -9.88 13.47 24.81
CA TRP A 144 -9.02 14.63 24.95
C TRP A 144 -9.22 15.34 26.28
N GLN A 145 -8.27 16.20 26.66
CA GLN A 145 -8.31 17.01 27.85
C GLN A 145 -7.78 18.41 27.63
N ASN A 146 -8.47 19.42 28.13
CA ASN A 146 -8.18 20.86 28.01
C ASN A 146 -8.27 21.39 26.57
N ASP A 147 -7.58 20.75 25.64
CA ASP A 147 -7.57 21.06 24.21
C ASP A 147 -8.01 19.84 23.41
N ALA A 148 -8.83 20.07 22.39
CA ALA A 148 -9.34 18.99 21.52
C ALA A 148 -8.22 18.25 20.76
N GLU A 149 -7.07 18.87 20.58
CA GLU A 149 -5.89 18.25 19.95
C GLU A 149 -5.08 17.40 20.95
N ASN A 150 -5.29 17.59 22.27
CA ASN A 150 -4.57 16.85 23.29
C ASN A 150 -5.26 15.52 23.62
N ILE A 151 -4.99 14.49 22.83
CA ILE A 151 -5.54 13.16 23.03
C ILE A 151 -4.78 12.44 24.17
N ILE A 152 -5.45 12.21 25.28
CA ILE A 152 -4.89 11.56 26.48
C ILE A 152 -5.10 10.04 26.52
N GLY A 153 -6.01 9.50 25.71
CA GLY A 153 -6.34 8.09 25.73
C GLY A 153 -7.45 7.72 24.76
N ILE A 154 -7.79 6.44 24.76
CA ILE A 154 -8.87 5.87 23.94
C ILE A 154 -9.83 5.10 24.85
N ILE A 155 -11.11 5.49 24.89
CA ILE A 155 -12.15 4.68 25.49
C ILE A 155 -12.45 3.49 24.59
N HIS A 156 -12.39 2.29 25.18
CA HIS A 156 -12.96 1.09 24.56
C HIS A 156 -14.31 0.79 25.18
N ALA A 157 -15.39 0.83 24.40
CA ALA A 157 -16.76 0.65 24.89
C ALA A 157 -16.91 -0.62 25.77
N LYS A 158 -16.24 -1.72 25.41
CA LYS A 158 -16.25 -2.94 26.22
C LYS A 158 -15.63 -2.77 27.61
N ASN A 159 -14.57 -1.95 27.74
CA ASN A 159 -13.95 -1.69 29.04
C ASN A 159 -14.84 -0.81 29.90
N LEU A 160 -15.50 0.17 29.28
CA LEU A 160 -16.47 1.01 29.93
C LEU A 160 -17.66 0.17 30.47
N LEU A 161 -18.19 -0.76 29.65
CA LEU A 161 -19.24 -1.69 30.06
C LEU A 161 -18.82 -2.58 31.27
N LYS A 162 -17.57 -3.05 31.27
CA LYS A 162 -17.03 -3.80 32.43
C LYS A 162 -16.97 -2.95 33.66
N LEU A 163 -16.58 -1.68 33.57
CA LEU A 163 -16.55 -0.75 34.67
C LEU A 163 -17.96 -0.54 35.23
N LEU A 164 -18.95 -0.30 34.38
CA LEU A 164 -20.35 -0.15 34.74
C LEU A 164 -20.88 -1.38 35.49
N SER A 165 -20.60 -2.57 34.98
CA SER A 165 -21.00 -3.84 35.60
C SER A 165 -20.33 -4.07 36.97
N ALA A 166 -19.07 -3.67 37.11
CA ALA A 166 -18.32 -3.85 38.38
C ALA A 166 -18.83 -2.93 39.49
N LYS A 167 -19.22 -1.70 39.13
CA LYS A 167 -19.69 -0.70 40.12
C LYS A 167 -21.16 -0.83 40.51
N LYS A 168 -21.97 -1.70 39.89
CA LYS A 168 -23.35 -2.05 40.23
C LYS A 168 -24.23 -0.88 40.71
N GLY A 169 -24.16 0.29 40.01
CA GLY A 169 -24.97 1.47 40.38
C GLY A 169 -24.34 2.41 41.41
N ALA A 170 -23.13 2.13 41.91
CA ALA A 170 -22.34 3.14 42.61
C ALA A 170 -21.94 4.24 41.60
N GLY A 171 -22.01 5.51 42.00
CA GLY A 171 -21.65 6.62 41.12
C GLY A 171 -20.26 6.46 40.48
N ILE A 172 -20.19 6.54 39.16
CA ILE A 172 -18.92 6.51 38.43
C ILE A 172 -18.40 7.94 38.35
N VAL A 173 -17.14 8.11 38.66
CA VAL A 173 -16.44 9.40 38.52
C VAL A 173 -15.45 9.35 37.36
N ASN A 174 -15.07 10.53 36.85
CA ASN A 174 -14.16 10.65 35.71
C ASN A 174 -12.82 9.90 35.91
N GLU A 175 -12.34 9.85 37.17
CA GLU A 175 -11.13 9.11 37.51
C GLU A 175 -11.25 7.59 37.27
N ASP A 176 -12.44 7.02 37.44
CA ASP A 176 -12.68 5.62 37.13
C ASP A 176 -12.62 5.37 35.62
N ILE A 177 -13.18 6.30 34.83
CA ILE A 177 -13.11 6.25 33.34
C ILE A 177 -11.66 6.38 32.91
N ARG A 178 -10.92 7.34 33.48
CA ARG A 178 -9.50 7.57 33.18
C ARG A 178 -8.66 6.30 33.37
N LYS A 179 -8.89 5.52 34.38
CA LYS A 179 -8.20 4.23 34.63
C LYS A 179 -8.49 3.15 33.60
N THR A 180 -9.58 3.28 32.84
CA THR A 180 -9.94 2.32 31.77
C THR A 180 -9.45 2.71 30.40
N LEU A 181 -8.88 3.91 30.24
CA LEU A 181 -8.36 4.38 28.96
C LEU A 181 -7.23 3.47 28.47
N LEU A 182 -7.24 3.20 27.19
CA LEU A 182 -6.12 2.59 26.48
C LEU A 182 -5.13 3.69 26.08
N GLU A 183 -3.85 3.37 26.11
CA GLU A 183 -2.80 4.26 25.64
C GLU A 183 -2.98 4.58 24.16
N PRO A 184 -2.93 5.87 23.75
CA PRO A 184 -3.04 6.26 22.38
C PRO A 184 -1.75 5.92 21.63
N TRP A 185 -1.89 5.40 20.43
CA TRP A 185 -0.76 5.13 19.55
C TRP A 185 -0.68 6.20 18.47
N PHE A 186 0.37 7.01 18.52
CA PHE A 186 0.63 8.09 17.59
C PHE A 186 1.46 7.60 16.41
N VAL A 187 1.14 8.10 15.20
CA VAL A 187 1.79 7.77 13.93
C VAL A 187 1.96 9.03 13.09
N PRO A 188 3.12 9.26 12.46
CA PRO A 188 3.31 10.38 11.53
C PRO A 188 2.41 10.26 10.30
N GLU A 189 1.87 11.39 9.81
CA GLU A 189 1.03 11.44 8.62
C GLU A 189 1.77 11.00 7.33
N THR A 190 3.09 11.14 7.30
CA THR A 190 3.95 10.74 6.17
C THR A 190 4.12 9.23 6.01
N THR A 191 3.58 8.42 6.96
CA THR A 191 3.65 6.96 6.91
C THR A 191 2.83 6.41 5.74
N THR A 192 3.37 5.43 5.00
CA THR A 192 2.62 4.77 3.93
C THR A 192 1.56 3.81 4.48
N LEU A 193 0.49 3.59 3.72
CA LEU A 193 -0.55 2.63 4.10
C LEU A 193 -0.01 1.22 4.31
N LYS A 194 0.98 0.81 3.52
CA LYS A 194 1.64 -0.50 3.65
C LYS A 194 2.34 -0.65 5.00
N GLU A 195 3.13 0.36 5.39
CA GLU A 195 3.83 0.36 6.67
C GLU A 195 2.83 0.38 7.83
N GLN A 196 1.81 1.22 7.71
CA GLN A 196 0.77 1.33 8.72
C GLN A 196 -0.02 0.03 8.89
N LEU A 197 -0.38 -0.63 7.79
CA LEU A 197 -1.04 -1.94 7.84
C LEU A 197 -0.17 -2.97 8.57
N GLN A 198 1.13 -3.00 8.27
CA GLN A 198 2.07 -3.92 8.91
C GLN A 198 2.21 -3.63 10.41
N MET A 199 2.23 -2.36 10.79
CA MET A 199 2.26 -1.96 12.21
C MET A 199 0.97 -2.34 12.93
N HIS A 200 -0.21 -2.15 12.32
CA HIS A 200 -1.50 -2.58 12.89
C HIS A 200 -1.53 -4.10 13.14
N LEU A 201 -1.03 -4.89 12.20
CA LEU A 201 -0.94 -6.35 12.34
C LEU A 201 0.01 -6.77 13.47
N THR A 202 1.19 -6.13 13.52
CA THR A 202 2.23 -6.45 14.52
C THR A 202 1.80 -6.05 15.93
N LYS A 203 1.30 -4.82 16.10
CA LYS A 203 0.86 -4.29 17.37
C LYS A 203 -0.54 -4.80 17.80
N ARG A 204 -1.26 -5.45 16.87
CA ARG A 204 -2.68 -5.81 17.06
C ARG A 204 -3.56 -4.63 17.46
N ALA A 205 -3.12 -3.42 17.14
CA ALA A 205 -3.85 -2.19 17.35
C ALA A 205 -4.92 -2.01 16.26
N LYS A 206 -6.06 -1.40 16.61
CA LYS A 206 -7.17 -1.19 15.67
C LYS A 206 -7.47 0.28 15.42
N LEU A 207 -6.72 1.16 16.06
CA LEU A 207 -6.82 2.61 15.93
C LEU A 207 -5.44 3.21 16.17
N ALA A 208 -5.08 4.19 15.36
CA ALA A 208 -3.89 5.03 15.51
C ALA A 208 -4.33 6.49 15.47
N ILE A 209 -3.65 7.35 16.20
CA ILE A 209 -3.81 8.80 16.15
C ILE A 209 -2.71 9.34 15.25
N ILE A 210 -3.10 10.12 14.24
CA ILE A 210 -2.18 10.65 13.23
C ILE A 210 -1.78 12.06 13.63
N VAL A 211 -0.47 12.31 13.58
CA VAL A 211 0.13 13.60 13.92
C VAL A 211 1.08 14.08 12.83
N ASP A 212 1.25 15.40 12.73
CA ASP A 212 2.23 16.02 11.87
C ASP A 212 3.66 15.97 12.48
N GLU A 213 4.64 16.63 11.85
CA GLU A 213 6.05 16.71 12.29
C GLU A 213 6.20 17.49 13.59
N TYR A 214 5.24 18.31 13.97
CA TYR A 214 5.22 19.13 15.19
C TYR A 214 4.46 18.46 16.32
N GLY A 215 3.83 17.30 16.06
CA GLY A 215 3.00 16.58 17.02
C GLY A 215 1.56 17.10 17.11
N ALA A 216 1.12 17.96 16.19
CA ALA A 216 -0.26 18.41 16.14
C ALA A 216 -1.18 17.30 15.59
N LEU A 217 -2.39 17.20 16.14
CA LEU A 217 -3.38 16.20 15.74
C LEU A 217 -3.85 16.46 14.30
N MET A 218 -3.70 15.49 13.42
CA MET A 218 -4.19 15.53 12.04
C MET A 218 -5.45 14.70 11.84
N GLY A 219 -5.53 13.53 12.51
CA GLY A 219 -6.65 12.61 12.33
C GLY A 219 -6.48 11.27 13.07
N MET A 220 -7.22 10.26 12.62
CA MET A 220 -7.12 8.89 13.13
C MET A 220 -7.33 7.85 12.01
#